data_ac474cedd6cd61dc05ddb3b412b8199f
#
_entry.id   ac474cedd6cd61dc05ddb3b412b8199f
#
_cell.length_a   1.000
_cell.length_b   1.000
_cell.length_c   1.000
_cell.angle_alpha   90.00
_cell.angle_beta   90.00
_cell.angle_gamma   90.00
#
_symmetry.space_group_name_H-M   'P 1'
#
loop_
_entity.id
_entity.type
_entity.pdbx_description
1 polymer ?
#
loop_
_entity_poly.entity_id
_entity_poly.type
_entity_poly.pdbx_seq_one_letter_code
_entity_poly.pdbx_strand_id
1 'polypeptide(L)'
;MFSQEVMDMLIKGIGETLYMTLGATIFGYVLGLPMGILMTTTAKDGIRPNAGVYKVLDVIVNIGRSIPFLILLILLMPLTKAIVGKSYGSTATIVPLVISAAPFIARMVESSLNEVDAGVIEAAKSMGASTMQIITKVMLVEARTSLVVGVTITLGTVLGYSAMAGTIGGGGLGDIAIRYGYYRYQADIM
;
A
#
# COMPACT_ATOMS: atom_id res chain seq x y z
N MET A 1 -9.19 25.30 -25.81
CA MET A 1 -9.91 24.02 -25.84
C MET A 1 -8.91 22.95 -26.24
N PHE A 2 -8.72 21.90 -25.45
CA PHE A 2 -7.74 20.84 -25.79
C PHE A 2 -8.12 20.15 -27.11
N SER A 3 -7.12 19.73 -27.87
CA SER A 3 -7.36 18.89 -29.05
C SER A 3 -7.94 17.53 -28.64
N GLN A 4 -8.61 16.83 -29.54
CA GLN A 4 -9.15 15.49 -29.26
C GLN A 4 -8.06 14.52 -28.82
N GLU A 5 -6.87 14.60 -29.41
CA GLU A 5 -5.71 13.77 -29.04
C GLU A 5 -5.25 13.99 -27.58
N VAL A 6 -5.25 15.23 -27.12
CA VAL A 6 -4.90 15.57 -25.73
C VAL A 6 -5.96 15.02 -24.77
N MET A 7 -7.25 15.13 -25.15
CA MET A 7 -8.34 14.60 -24.33
C MET A 7 -8.24 13.07 -24.19
N ASP A 8 -8.02 12.37 -25.29
CA ASP A 8 -7.87 10.90 -25.29
C ASP A 8 -6.65 10.46 -24.47
N MET A 9 -5.54 11.21 -24.56
CA MET A 9 -4.34 10.97 -23.76
C MET A 9 -4.62 11.14 -22.25
N LEU A 10 -5.34 12.19 -21.86
CA LEU A 10 -5.70 12.45 -20.47
C LEU A 10 -6.65 11.38 -19.93
N ILE A 11 -7.67 10.99 -20.67
CA ILE A 11 -8.61 9.91 -20.31
C ILE A 11 -7.86 8.60 -20.07
N LYS A 12 -6.96 8.24 -21.01
CA LYS A 12 -6.10 7.06 -20.85
C LYS A 12 -5.22 7.17 -19.60
N GLY A 13 -4.61 8.34 -19.37
CA GLY A 13 -3.77 8.60 -18.20
C GLY A 13 -4.53 8.45 -16.87
N ILE A 14 -5.79 8.92 -16.81
CA ILE A 14 -6.68 8.71 -15.65
C ILE A 14 -6.91 7.22 -15.43
N GLY A 15 -7.26 6.48 -16.48
CA GLY A 15 -7.49 5.04 -16.40
C GLY A 15 -6.26 4.27 -15.92
N GLU A 16 -5.06 4.59 -16.42
CA GLU A 16 -3.80 4.00 -15.98
C GLU A 16 -3.47 4.33 -14.51
N THR A 17 -3.71 5.58 -14.09
CA THR A 17 -3.51 6.00 -12.69
C THR A 17 -4.43 5.25 -11.74
N LEU A 18 -5.71 5.14 -12.07
CA LEU A 18 -6.68 4.38 -11.28
C LEU A 18 -6.31 2.89 -11.24
N TYR A 19 -5.94 2.31 -12.37
CA TYR A 19 -5.48 0.92 -12.46
C TYR A 19 -4.28 0.64 -11.54
N MET A 20 -3.25 1.50 -11.58
CA MET A 20 -2.09 1.38 -10.71
C MET A 20 -2.45 1.54 -9.23
N THR A 21 -3.23 2.57 -8.91
CA THR A 21 -3.59 2.89 -7.52
C THR A 21 -4.46 1.81 -6.90
N LEU A 22 -5.52 1.40 -7.56
CA LEU A 22 -6.43 0.36 -7.06
C LEU A 22 -5.74 -1.01 -7.01
N GLY A 23 -5.05 -1.39 -8.08
CA GLY A 23 -4.32 -2.64 -8.12
C GLY A 23 -3.26 -2.74 -7.03
N ALA A 24 -2.43 -1.70 -6.87
CA ALA A 24 -1.40 -1.69 -5.85
C ALA A 24 -2.00 -1.67 -4.43
N THR A 25 -3.10 -0.97 -4.21
CA THR A 25 -3.77 -0.96 -2.91
C THR A 25 -4.33 -2.34 -2.56
N ILE A 26 -5.04 -2.99 -3.50
CA ILE A 26 -5.61 -4.34 -3.27
C ILE A 26 -4.51 -5.34 -2.94
N PHE A 27 -3.48 -5.46 -3.78
CA PHE A 27 -2.38 -6.39 -3.52
C PHE A 27 -1.54 -5.99 -2.30
N GLY A 28 -1.40 -4.68 -2.04
CA GLY A 28 -0.78 -4.17 -0.82
C GLY A 28 -1.53 -4.63 0.44
N TYR A 29 -2.86 -4.59 0.43
CA TYR A 29 -3.69 -5.11 1.54
C TYR A 29 -3.63 -6.64 1.66
N VAL A 30 -3.58 -7.38 0.56
CA VAL A 30 -3.40 -8.84 0.59
C VAL A 30 -2.13 -9.24 1.35
N LEU A 31 -1.07 -8.46 1.24
CA LEU A 31 0.19 -8.69 1.95
C LEU A 31 0.24 -7.97 3.31
N GLY A 32 -0.13 -6.71 3.37
CA GLY A 32 0.04 -5.85 4.53
C GLY A 32 -0.94 -6.16 5.67
N LEU A 33 -2.20 -6.51 5.37
CA LEU A 33 -3.19 -6.83 6.39
C LEU A 33 -2.80 -8.06 7.23
N PRO A 34 -2.40 -9.20 6.64
CA PRO A 34 -1.90 -10.34 7.44
C PRO A 34 -0.65 -10.00 8.24
N MET A 35 0.28 -9.20 7.67
CA MET A 35 1.48 -8.77 8.38
C MET A 35 1.13 -7.92 9.62
N GLY A 36 0.23 -6.95 9.49
CA GLY A 36 -0.21 -6.11 10.60
C GLY A 36 -0.94 -6.90 11.69
N ILE A 37 -1.81 -7.84 11.30
CA ILE A 37 -2.48 -8.76 12.24
C ILE A 37 -1.43 -9.61 12.99
N LEU A 38 -0.45 -10.15 12.29
CA LEU A 38 0.63 -10.93 12.92
C LEU A 38 1.46 -10.06 13.88
N MET A 39 1.77 -8.83 13.53
CA MET A 39 2.50 -7.91 14.41
C MET A 39 1.71 -7.65 15.69
N THR A 40 0.45 -7.26 15.61
CA THR A 40 -0.39 -7.02 16.81
C THR A 40 -0.55 -8.28 17.66
N THR A 41 -0.82 -9.42 17.04
CA THR A 41 -1.07 -10.65 17.78
C THR A 41 0.17 -11.25 18.44
N THR A 42 1.37 -11.02 17.85
CA THR A 42 2.65 -11.53 18.39
C THR A 42 3.43 -10.51 19.22
N ALA A 43 2.93 -9.28 19.35
CA ALA A 43 3.47 -8.27 20.24
C ALA A 43 3.52 -8.77 21.70
N LYS A 44 4.31 -8.10 22.56
CA LYS A 44 4.50 -8.48 23.97
C LYS A 44 3.17 -8.63 24.71
N ASP A 45 2.24 -7.71 24.47
CA ASP A 45 0.91 -7.67 25.09
C ASP A 45 -0.20 -8.24 24.16
N GLY A 46 0.21 -8.90 23.09
CA GLY A 46 -0.70 -9.50 22.10
C GLY A 46 -1.39 -10.76 22.61
N ILE A 47 -2.34 -11.25 21.83
CA ILE A 47 -3.13 -12.46 22.17
C ILE A 47 -2.30 -13.76 22.11
N ARG A 48 -1.17 -13.75 21.39
CA ARG A 48 -0.26 -14.90 21.23
C ARG A 48 1.19 -14.42 21.12
N PRO A 49 1.78 -13.92 22.23
CA PRO A 49 3.10 -13.28 22.21
C PRO A 49 4.19 -14.18 21.60
N ASN A 50 4.96 -13.61 20.66
CA ASN A 50 6.12 -14.25 20.07
C ASN A 50 7.14 -13.17 19.65
N ALA A 51 8.10 -12.89 20.53
CA ALA A 51 9.09 -11.85 20.31
C ALA A 51 9.95 -12.05 19.05
N GLY A 52 10.21 -13.29 18.64
CA GLY A 52 10.97 -13.60 17.42
C GLY A 52 10.22 -13.19 16.16
N VAL A 53 8.96 -13.61 16.02
CA VAL A 53 8.12 -13.26 14.87
C VAL A 53 7.87 -11.76 14.82
N TYR A 54 7.52 -11.14 15.95
CA TYR A 54 7.32 -9.70 16.04
C TYR A 54 8.56 -8.93 15.56
N LYS A 55 9.74 -9.25 16.10
CA LYS A 55 10.99 -8.56 15.77
C LYS A 55 11.34 -8.67 14.29
N VAL A 56 11.17 -9.84 13.69
CA VAL A 56 11.43 -10.04 12.24
C VAL A 56 10.48 -9.18 11.39
N LEU A 57 9.18 -9.21 11.68
CA LEU A 57 8.19 -8.40 10.96
C LEU A 57 8.43 -6.91 11.17
N ASP A 58 8.74 -6.47 12.39
CA ASP A 58 9.02 -5.08 12.71
C ASP A 58 10.23 -4.55 11.93
N VAL A 59 11.31 -5.33 11.84
CA VAL A 59 12.49 -4.98 11.04
C VAL A 59 12.12 -4.87 9.55
N ILE A 60 11.40 -5.84 8.99
CA ILE A 60 10.98 -5.82 7.57
C ILE A 60 10.12 -4.59 7.28
N VAL A 61 9.13 -4.32 8.12
CA VAL A 61 8.21 -3.18 7.98
C VAL A 61 8.96 -1.86 8.11
N ASN A 62 9.85 -1.72 9.09
CA ASN A 62 10.61 -0.49 9.29
C ASN A 62 11.59 -0.23 8.14
N ILE A 63 12.32 -1.25 7.66
CA ILE A 63 13.21 -1.10 6.49
C ILE A 63 12.39 -0.71 5.25
N GLY A 64 11.29 -1.43 4.97
CA GLY A 64 10.46 -1.16 3.79
C GLY A 64 9.89 0.27 3.76
N ARG A 65 9.56 0.84 4.93
CA ARG A 65 9.05 2.20 5.07
C ARG A 65 10.14 3.28 5.08
N SER A 66 11.39 2.91 5.34
CA SER A 66 12.50 3.86 5.42
C SER A 66 13.10 4.20 4.06
N ILE A 67 12.86 3.38 3.04
CA ILE A 67 13.41 3.59 1.70
C ILE A 67 12.54 4.60 0.94
N PRO A 68 13.09 5.73 0.44
CA PRO A 68 12.33 6.64 -0.40
C PRO A 68 11.76 5.93 -1.64
N PHE A 69 10.49 6.15 -1.96
CA PHE A 69 9.80 5.41 -3.02
C PHE A 69 10.51 5.44 -4.37
N LEU A 70 11.05 6.58 -4.81
CA LEU A 70 11.78 6.69 -6.07
C LEU A 70 13.04 5.81 -6.09
N ILE A 71 13.74 5.68 -4.97
CA ILE A 71 14.92 4.80 -4.85
C ILE A 71 14.48 3.34 -4.90
N LEU A 72 13.44 2.99 -4.15
CA LEU A 72 12.86 1.65 -4.13
C LEU A 72 12.41 1.22 -5.53
N LEU A 73 11.74 2.11 -6.26
CA LEU A 73 11.25 1.88 -7.61
C LEU A 73 12.38 1.52 -8.57
N ILE A 74 13.52 2.25 -8.53
CA ILE A 74 14.71 1.97 -9.34
C ILE A 74 15.36 0.65 -8.90
N LEU A 75 15.49 0.42 -7.61
CA LEU A 75 16.06 -0.81 -7.04
C LEU A 75 15.28 -2.05 -7.45
N LEU A 76 13.96 -1.93 -7.57
CA LEU A 76 13.07 -3.04 -7.92
C LEU A 76 12.90 -3.26 -9.43
N MET A 77 13.53 -2.47 -10.30
CA MET A 77 13.44 -2.67 -11.76
C MET A 77 13.80 -4.09 -12.22
N PRO A 78 14.90 -4.72 -11.73
CA PRO A 78 15.23 -6.09 -12.13
C PRO A 78 14.17 -7.10 -11.69
N LEU A 79 13.67 -6.97 -10.46
CA LEU A 79 12.60 -7.82 -9.93
C LEU A 79 11.30 -7.63 -10.71
N THR A 80 10.92 -6.38 -10.99
CA THR A 80 9.74 -6.04 -11.80
C THR A 80 9.82 -6.69 -13.17
N LYS A 81 10.99 -6.60 -13.83
CA LYS A 81 11.22 -7.25 -15.14
C LYS A 81 11.10 -8.78 -15.05
N ALA A 82 11.58 -9.39 -13.98
CA ALA A 82 11.46 -10.83 -13.78
C ALA A 82 9.99 -11.28 -13.60
N ILE A 83 9.16 -10.48 -12.94
CA ILE A 83 7.75 -10.80 -12.66
C ILE A 83 6.85 -10.49 -13.87
N VAL A 84 7.01 -9.31 -14.49
CA VAL A 84 6.09 -8.76 -15.50
C VAL A 84 6.64 -8.87 -16.92
N GLY A 85 7.92 -9.21 -17.08
CA GLY A 85 8.61 -9.26 -18.39
C GLY A 85 9.15 -7.91 -18.86
N LYS A 86 8.73 -6.79 -18.24
CA LYS A 86 9.18 -5.42 -18.55
C LYS A 86 9.27 -4.60 -17.25
N SER A 87 10.08 -3.53 -17.26
CA SER A 87 10.31 -2.67 -16.09
C SER A 87 9.65 -1.28 -16.20
N TYR A 88 8.84 -1.03 -17.23
CA TYR A 88 8.14 0.24 -17.49
C TYR A 88 6.66 0.02 -17.82
N GLY A 89 5.87 1.09 -17.77
CA GLY A 89 4.42 1.07 -17.99
C GLY A 89 3.61 0.73 -16.74
N SER A 90 2.31 1.00 -16.80
CA SER A 90 1.38 0.95 -15.66
C SER A 90 1.33 -0.40 -14.95
N THR A 91 1.33 -1.52 -15.68
CA THR A 91 1.33 -2.87 -15.08
C THR A 91 2.63 -3.17 -14.34
N ALA A 92 3.78 -2.77 -14.91
CA ALA A 92 5.08 -2.97 -14.27
C ALA A 92 5.18 -2.15 -12.96
N THR A 93 4.66 -0.93 -12.96
CA THR A 93 4.67 -0.02 -11.81
C THR A 93 3.88 -0.57 -10.61
N ILE A 94 2.90 -1.45 -10.81
CA ILE A 94 2.17 -2.07 -9.69
C ILE A 94 3.12 -2.84 -8.76
N VAL A 95 4.14 -3.51 -9.26
CA VAL A 95 5.07 -4.32 -8.43
C VAL A 95 5.77 -3.47 -7.36
N PRO A 96 6.52 -2.40 -7.69
CA PRO A 96 7.15 -1.57 -6.67
C PRO A 96 6.15 -0.82 -5.80
N LEU A 97 4.97 -0.44 -6.32
CA LEU A 97 3.91 0.16 -5.53
C LEU A 97 3.39 -0.79 -4.45
N VAL A 98 3.16 -2.06 -4.76
CA VAL A 98 2.74 -3.10 -3.80
C VAL A 98 3.81 -3.31 -2.73
N ILE A 99 5.09 -3.44 -3.13
CA ILE A 99 6.19 -3.67 -2.20
C ILE A 99 6.37 -2.47 -1.25
N SER A 100 6.13 -1.25 -1.72
CA SER A 100 6.15 -0.05 -0.88
C SER A 100 4.92 0.05 0.02
N ALA A 101 3.73 -0.28 -0.50
CA ALA A 101 2.47 -0.15 0.22
C ALA A 101 2.31 -1.20 1.33
N ALA A 102 2.75 -2.45 1.12
CA ALA A 102 2.53 -3.53 2.08
C ALA A 102 3.10 -3.25 3.49
N PRO A 103 4.35 -2.78 3.67
CA PRO A 103 4.88 -2.39 4.98
C PRO A 103 4.13 -1.20 5.60
N PHE A 104 3.72 -0.23 4.77
CA PHE A 104 2.93 0.91 5.23
C PHE A 104 1.56 0.45 5.76
N ILE A 105 0.85 -0.40 4.99
CA ILE A 105 -0.42 -0.98 5.39
C ILE A 105 -0.26 -1.82 6.66
N ALA A 106 0.78 -2.64 6.77
CA ALA A 106 1.02 -3.47 7.95
C ALA A 106 1.09 -2.62 9.22
N ARG A 107 1.79 -1.48 9.17
CA ARG A 107 1.89 -0.55 10.31
C ARG A 107 0.56 0.14 10.60
N MET A 108 -0.20 0.54 9.58
CA MET A 108 -1.54 1.12 9.76
C MET A 108 -2.50 0.14 10.41
N VAL A 109 -2.49 -1.12 9.96
CA VAL A 109 -3.32 -2.20 10.53
C VAL A 109 -2.92 -2.48 11.97
N GLU A 110 -1.63 -2.60 12.27
CA GLU A 110 -1.15 -2.77 13.64
C GLU A 110 -1.62 -1.63 14.55
N SER A 111 -1.49 -0.37 14.09
CA SER A 111 -1.98 0.79 14.84
C SER A 111 -3.49 0.70 15.10
N SER A 112 -4.28 0.40 14.07
CA SER A 112 -5.74 0.29 14.19
C SER A 112 -6.16 -0.83 15.15
N LEU A 113 -5.49 -1.98 15.11
CA LEU A 113 -5.81 -3.11 15.99
C LEU A 113 -5.38 -2.88 17.44
N ASN A 114 -4.36 -2.05 17.67
CA ASN A 114 -3.91 -1.68 19.01
C ASN A 114 -4.85 -0.64 19.70
N GLU A 115 -5.80 -0.05 18.96
CA GLU A 115 -6.86 0.82 19.51
C GLU A 115 -7.99 0.02 20.18
N VAL A 116 -8.05 -1.30 19.92
CA VAL A 116 -9.10 -2.17 20.48
C VAL A 116 -8.88 -2.34 21.99
N ASP A 117 -9.93 -2.11 22.77
CA ASP A 117 -9.89 -2.23 24.23
C ASP A 117 -9.51 -3.64 24.67
N ALA A 118 -8.51 -3.74 25.55
CA ALA A 118 -8.00 -5.00 26.06
C ALA A 118 -9.08 -5.82 26.81
N GLY A 119 -10.00 -5.13 27.49
CA GLY A 119 -11.11 -5.79 28.21
C GLY A 119 -12.06 -6.54 27.28
N VAL A 120 -12.31 -6.02 26.06
CA VAL A 120 -13.13 -6.73 25.07
C VAL A 120 -12.43 -8.02 24.59
N ILE A 121 -11.11 -7.96 24.42
CA ILE A 121 -10.29 -9.13 24.06
C ILE A 121 -10.28 -10.16 25.20
N GLU A 122 -10.12 -9.70 26.45
CA GLU A 122 -10.14 -10.58 27.64
C GLU A 122 -11.50 -11.22 27.85
N ALA A 123 -12.60 -10.47 27.67
CA ALA A 123 -13.94 -11.02 27.74
C ALA A 123 -14.15 -12.13 26.69
N ALA A 124 -13.71 -11.94 25.46
CA ALA A 124 -13.78 -12.95 24.41
C ALA A 124 -12.95 -14.21 24.75
N LYS A 125 -11.75 -14.03 25.33
CA LYS A 125 -10.92 -15.15 25.83
C LYS A 125 -11.64 -15.93 26.94
N SER A 126 -12.24 -15.23 27.89
CA SER A 126 -12.94 -15.83 29.03
C SER A 126 -14.17 -16.62 28.60
N MET A 127 -14.79 -16.25 27.49
CA MET A 127 -15.88 -17.01 26.83
C MET A 127 -15.39 -18.19 25.99
N GLY A 128 -14.09 -18.48 25.96
CA GLY A 128 -13.52 -19.61 25.22
C GLY A 128 -13.34 -19.36 23.74
N ALA A 129 -13.33 -18.10 23.26
CA ALA A 129 -13.10 -17.80 21.86
C ALA A 129 -11.69 -18.21 21.43
N SER A 130 -11.59 -18.87 20.26
CA SER A 130 -10.30 -19.20 19.64
C SER A 130 -9.58 -17.94 19.14
N THR A 131 -8.25 -18.00 18.98
CA THR A 131 -7.44 -16.90 18.44
C THR A 131 -8.01 -16.33 17.13
N MET A 132 -8.44 -17.20 16.20
CA MET A 132 -9.01 -16.77 14.92
C MET A 132 -10.37 -16.06 15.12
N GLN A 133 -11.20 -16.53 16.05
CA GLN A 133 -12.46 -15.85 16.39
C GLN A 133 -12.21 -14.47 17.00
N ILE A 134 -11.21 -14.33 17.87
CA ILE A 134 -10.83 -13.04 18.45
C ILE A 134 -10.37 -12.08 17.35
N ILE A 135 -9.51 -12.53 16.44
CA ILE A 135 -9.04 -11.69 15.32
C ILE A 135 -10.21 -11.27 14.44
N THR A 136 -11.00 -12.23 13.94
CA THR A 136 -11.98 -11.96 12.88
C THR A 136 -13.30 -11.39 13.38
N LYS A 137 -13.74 -11.74 14.60
CA LYS A 137 -15.06 -11.36 15.14
C LYS A 137 -14.97 -10.25 16.20
N VAL A 138 -13.78 -10.00 16.75
CA VAL A 138 -13.58 -8.95 17.76
C VAL A 138 -12.66 -7.88 17.20
N MET A 139 -11.37 -8.16 17.04
CA MET A 139 -10.39 -7.12 16.72
C MET A 139 -10.69 -6.41 15.39
N LEU A 140 -10.91 -7.14 14.29
CA LEU A 140 -11.21 -6.52 12.99
C LEU A 140 -12.58 -5.81 12.97
N VAL A 141 -13.53 -6.26 13.75
CA VAL A 141 -14.86 -5.65 13.84
C VAL A 141 -14.81 -4.36 14.66
N GLU A 142 -14.16 -4.37 15.80
CA GLU A 142 -14.00 -3.18 16.65
C GLU A 142 -13.13 -2.11 15.95
N ALA A 143 -12.04 -2.51 15.32
CA ALA A 143 -11.14 -1.60 14.61
C ALA A 143 -11.66 -1.14 13.23
N ARG A 144 -12.85 -1.57 12.78
CA ARG A 144 -13.33 -1.36 11.40
C ARG A 144 -13.25 0.11 10.94
N THR A 145 -13.58 1.06 11.79
CA THR A 145 -13.56 2.49 11.46
C THR A 145 -12.14 2.97 11.19
N SER A 146 -11.20 2.66 12.07
CA SER A 146 -9.78 2.98 11.91
C SER A 146 -9.17 2.29 10.69
N LEU A 147 -9.54 1.02 10.44
CA LEU A 147 -9.10 0.28 9.25
C LEU A 147 -9.61 0.92 7.95
N VAL A 148 -10.85 1.40 7.88
CA VAL A 148 -11.40 2.10 6.70
C VAL A 148 -10.68 3.43 6.47
N VAL A 149 -10.39 4.18 7.54
CA VAL A 149 -9.56 5.39 7.46
C VAL A 149 -8.17 5.03 6.92
N GLY A 150 -7.56 3.94 7.39
CA GLY A 150 -6.30 3.41 6.88
C GLY A 150 -6.32 3.10 5.38
N VAL A 151 -7.42 2.53 4.85
CA VAL A 151 -7.61 2.33 3.40
C VAL A 151 -7.57 3.65 2.64
N THR A 152 -8.28 4.67 3.14
CA THR A 152 -8.33 5.99 2.50
C THR A 152 -6.96 6.66 2.45
N ILE A 153 -6.22 6.61 3.56
CA ILE A 153 -4.85 7.14 3.64
C ILE A 153 -3.93 6.39 2.67
N THR A 154 -4.04 5.06 2.62
CA THR A 154 -3.27 4.22 1.70
C THR A 154 -3.54 4.58 0.24
N LEU A 155 -4.81 4.73 -0.15
CA LEU A 155 -5.19 5.14 -1.50
C LEU A 155 -4.54 6.47 -1.90
N GLY A 156 -4.60 7.49 -1.03
CA GLY A 156 -3.97 8.79 -1.27
C GLY A 156 -2.44 8.68 -1.39
N THR A 157 -1.80 7.87 -0.54
CA THR A 157 -0.35 7.64 -0.56
C THR A 157 0.08 6.93 -1.85
N VAL A 158 -0.60 5.86 -2.23
CA VAL A 158 -0.32 5.09 -3.46
C VAL A 158 -0.58 5.92 -4.70
N LEU A 159 -1.63 6.76 -4.71
CA LEU A 159 -1.88 7.72 -5.79
C LEU A 159 -0.69 8.68 -5.97
N GLY A 160 -0.17 9.26 -4.88
CA GLY A 160 1.03 10.11 -4.92
C GLY A 160 2.26 9.36 -5.44
N TYR A 161 2.47 8.12 -5.04
CA TYR A 161 3.56 7.27 -5.53
C TYR A 161 3.39 6.91 -7.01
N SER A 162 2.17 6.66 -7.49
CA SER A 162 1.90 6.41 -8.91
C SER A 162 2.29 7.62 -9.79
N ALA A 163 2.06 8.83 -9.29
CA ALA A 163 2.50 10.05 -9.98
C ALA A 163 4.04 10.14 -10.06
N MET A 164 4.76 9.79 -8.96
CA MET A 164 6.22 9.74 -8.95
C MET A 164 6.78 8.70 -9.93
N ALA A 165 6.10 7.59 -10.12
CA ALA A 165 6.50 6.55 -11.08
C ALA A 165 6.49 7.05 -12.54
N GLY A 166 5.78 8.13 -12.83
CA GLY A 166 5.82 8.81 -14.12
C GLY A 166 7.24 9.25 -14.54
N THR A 167 8.13 9.55 -13.58
CA THR A 167 9.53 9.95 -13.86
C THR A 167 10.34 8.89 -14.61
N ILE A 168 9.97 7.63 -14.48
CA ILE A 168 10.64 6.50 -15.14
C ILE A 168 9.78 5.82 -16.22
N GLY A 169 8.73 6.50 -16.69
CA GLY A 169 7.82 5.94 -17.70
C GLY A 169 6.84 4.92 -17.14
N GLY A 170 6.40 5.11 -15.90
CA GLY A 170 5.41 4.26 -15.23
C GLY A 170 4.01 4.35 -15.84
N GLY A 171 3.74 5.34 -16.71
CA GLY A 171 2.41 5.62 -17.26
C GLY A 171 1.56 6.49 -16.32
N GLY A 172 0.30 6.70 -16.71
CA GLY A 172 -0.66 7.49 -15.95
C GLY A 172 -0.46 9.00 -16.07
N LEU A 173 -1.20 9.76 -15.26
CA LEU A 173 -1.14 11.22 -15.26
C LEU A 173 0.24 11.77 -14.89
N GLY A 174 0.97 11.10 -14.00
CA GLY A 174 2.33 11.50 -13.62
C GLY A 174 3.30 11.46 -14.80
N ASP A 175 3.24 10.44 -15.66
CA ASP A 175 4.04 10.33 -16.89
C ASP A 175 3.67 11.45 -17.89
N ILE A 176 2.39 11.75 -18.03
CA ILE A 176 1.91 12.84 -18.88
C ILE A 176 2.45 14.19 -18.39
N ALA A 177 2.32 14.47 -17.09
CA ALA A 177 2.82 15.73 -16.51
C ALA A 177 4.35 15.90 -16.71
N ILE A 178 5.13 14.84 -16.49
CA ILE A 178 6.59 14.88 -16.68
C ILE A 178 6.95 15.01 -18.16
N ARG A 179 6.36 14.18 -19.02
CA ARG A 179 6.72 14.11 -20.44
C ARG A 179 6.32 15.34 -21.23
N TYR A 180 5.12 15.84 -21.01
CA TYR A 180 4.58 16.98 -21.75
C TYR A 180 4.78 18.29 -20.99
N GLY A 181 4.47 18.34 -19.70
CA GLY A 181 4.60 19.53 -18.89
C GLY A 181 6.04 19.90 -18.64
N TYR A 182 6.82 19.03 -17.99
CA TYR A 182 8.18 19.34 -17.59
C TYR A 182 9.20 19.33 -18.76
N TYR A 183 9.25 18.25 -19.56
CA TYR A 183 10.25 18.13 -20.64
C TYR A 183 9.91 18.94 -21.89
N ARG A 184 8.64 19.12 -22.23
CA ARG A 184 8.19 19.83 -23.42
C ARG A 184 7.68 21.23 -23.16
N TYR A 185 7.66 21.66 -21.88
CA TYR A 185 7.17 22.97 -21.46
C TYR A 185 5.73 23.30 -21.88
N GLN A 186 4.88 22.28 -22.01
CA GLN A 186 3.46 22.42 -22.34
C GLN A 186 2.66 22.56 -21.03
N ALA A 187 2.72 23.77 -20.43
CA ALA A 187 2.10 24.05 -19.13
C ALA A 187 0.57 23.90 -19.12
N ASP A 188 -0.07 23.97 -20.28
CA ASP A 188 -1.51 23.77 -20.46
C ASP A 188 -1.93 22.29 -20.31
N ILE A 189 -1.00 21.35 -20.49
CA ILE A 189 -1.22 19.90 -20.28
C ILE A 189 -0.85 19.46 -18.88
N MET A 190 0.09 20.19 -18.22
CA MET A 190 0.57 19.90 -16.88
C MET A 190 -0.48 20.20 -15.81
#